data_98ccb7da8e128844d0f3b98186fd6f49
#
_entry.id   98ccb7da8e128844d0f3b98186fd6f49
#
_cell.length_a   1.000
_cell.length_b   1.000
_cell.length_c   1.000
_cell.angle_alpha   90.00
_cell.angle_beta   90.00
_cell.angle_gamma   90.00
#
_symmetry.space_group_name_H-M   'P 1'
#
loop_
_entity.id
_entity.type
_entity.pdbx_description
1 polymer ?
#
loop_
_entity_poly.entity_id
_entity_poly.type
_entity_poly.pdbx_seq_one_letter_code
_entity_poly.pdbx_strand_id
1 'polypeptide(L)'
;MKNAFFIVLFLSLSLSLLIQVDGKENNSSDVRNAVEGGLRIVQRGAQNYPNNRDCFSCHHQTLPMLAMHEASKAGITIDSELMKDQVQFIRDLFEDRLDSVTNGKSLGGRSLTAGHVLWSFELGGVSNDDYSDAFVSYILHQQKK
;
A
#
# COMPACT_ATOMS: atom_id res chain seq x y z
N MET A 1 -4.32 22.37 -65.51
CA MET A 1 -4.87 21.25 -64.73
C MET A 1 -3.92 20.70 -63.64
N LYS A 2 -2.60 21.01 -63.65
CA LYS A 2 -1.65 20.51 -62.63
C LYS A 2 -1.72 21.27 -61.29
N ASN A 3 -2.17 22.52 -61.26
CA ASN A 3 -2.20 23.34 -60.05
C ASN A 3 -3.40 23.07 -59.12
N ALA A 4 -4.51 22.54 -59.67
CA ALA A 4 -5.67 22.22 -58.85
C ALA A 4 -5.47 20.98 -57.96
N PHE A 5 -4.64 20.04 -58.41
CA PHE A 5 -4.35 18.80 -57.66
C PHE A 5 -3.49 19.06 -56.40
N PHE A 6 -2.59 20.02 -56.49
CA PHE A 6 -1.73 20.40 -55.35
C PHE A 6 -2.51 21.14 -54.27
N ILE A 7 -3.50 21.95 -54.63
CA ILE A 7 -4.30 22.71 -53.65
C ILE A 7 -5.20 21.77 -52.84
N VAL A 8 -5.80 20.75 -53.49
CA VAL A 8 -6.63 19.77 -52.79
C VAL A 8 -5.80 18.90 -51.84
N LEU A 9 -4.57 18.55 -52.21
CA LEU A 9 -3.67 17.76 -51.34
C LEU A 9 -3.21 18.55 -50.10
N PHE A 10 -2.96 19.84 -50.23
CA PHE A 10 -2.60 20.70 -49.11
C PHE A 10 -3.79 20.98 -48.19
N LEU A 11 -5.00 21.10 -48.70
CA LEU A 11 -6.21 21.29 -47.88
C LEU A 11 -6.59 20.04 -47.08
N SER A 12 -6.33 18.83 -47.62
CA SER A 12 -6.57 17.60 -46.87
C SER A 12 -5.55 17.35 -45.78
N LEU A 13 -4.30 17.79 -45.96
CA LEU A 13 -3.25 17.62 -44.95
C LEU A 13 -3.40 18.60 -43.77
N SER A 14 -3.93 19.80 -44.03
CA SER A 14 -4.16 20.80 -42.98
C SER A 14 -5.39 20.49 -42.11
N LEU A 15 -6.38 19.74 -42.61
CA LEU A 15 -7.58 19.36 -41.87
C LEU A 15 -7.27 18.21 -40.87
N SER A 16 -6.25 17.41 -41.12
CA SER A 16 -5.84 16.29 -40.23
C SER A 16 -5.12 16.78 -38.97
N LEU A 17 -4.63 18.02 -38.92
CA LEU A 17 -3.94 18.59 -37.76
C LEU A 17 -4.89 19.21 -36.71
N LEU A 18 -6.21 19.23 -36.95
CA LEU A 18 -7.19 19.83 -36.05
C LEU A 18 -7.95 18.80 -35.21
N ILE A 19 -7.57 17.52 -35.27
CA ILE A 19 -8.04 16.56 -34.27
C ILE A 19 -7.15 16.75 -33.05
N GLN A 20 -7.40 17.80 -32.30
CA GLN A 20 -7.01 17.84 -30.90
C GLN A 20 -7.80 16.74 -30.23
N VAL A 21 -7.10 15.66 -29.87
CA VAL A 21 -7.61 14.76 -28.86
C VAL A 21 -7.71 15.61 -27.59
N ASP A 22 -8.92 16.07 -27.27
CA ASP A 22 -9.26 16.55 -25.95
C ASP A 22 -9.03 15.37 -24.99
N GLY A 23 -7.77 15.13 -24.63
CA GLY A 23 -7.43 14.41 -23.45
C GLY A 23 -8.05 15.22 -22.32
N LYS A 24 -9.20 14.75 -21.79
CA LYS A 24 -9.78 15.27 -20.57
C LYS A 24 -8.63 15.46 -19.60
N GLU A 25 -8.22 16.70 -19.36
CA GLU A 25 -7.25 16.98 -18.29
C GLU A 25 -7.85 16.33 -17.04
N ASN A 26 -7.27 15.21 -16.63
CA ASN A 26 -7.62 14.61 -15.34
C ASN A 26 -7.25 15.67 -14.33
N ASN A 27 -8.25 16.43 -13.89
CA ASN A 27 -8.06 17.48 -12.94
C ASN A 27 -7.41 16.81 -11.71
N SER A 28 -6.21 17.25 -11.37
CA SER A 28 -5.45 16.68 -10.23
C SER A 28 -6.28 16.62 -8.95
N SER A 29 -7.27 17.51 -8.83
CA SER A 29 -8.26 17.50 -7.76
C SER A 29 -9.20 16.29 -7.80
N ASP A 30 -9.61 15.83 -8.97
CA ASP A 30 -10.51 14.66 -9.10
C ASP A 30 -9.79 13.37 -8.71
N VAL A 31 -8.52 13.24 -9.14
CA VAL A 31 -7.67 12.10 -8.73
C VAL A 31 -7.45 12.12 -7.21
N ARG A 32 -7.13 13.29 -6.65
CA ARG A 32 -6.94 13.44 -5.21
C ARG A 32 -8.21 13.06 -4.43
N ASN A 33 -9.36 13.55 -4.83
CA ASN A 33 -10.66 13.25 -4.22
C ASN A 33 -10.97 11.74 -4.28
N ALA A 34 -10.67 11.08 -5.40
CA ALA A 34 -10.84 9.64 -5.56
C ALA A 34 -9.93 8.85 -4.62
N VAL A 35 -8.65 9.25 -4.50
CA VAL A 35 -7.69 8.63 -3.57
C VAL A 35 -8.14 8.81 -2.12
N GLU A 36 -8.52 10.01 -1.72
CA GLU A 36 -9.02 10.29 -0.37
C GLU A 36 -10.30 9.50 -0.06
N GLY A 37 -11.18 9.34 -1.06
CA GLY A 37 -12.38 8.51 -0.95
C GLY A 37 -12.05 7.04 -0.70
N GLY A 38 -11.15 6.47 -1.49
CA GLY A 38 -10.67 5.09 -1.34
C GLY A 38 -9.94 4.88 -0.01
N LEU A 39 -9.10 5.83 0.38
CA LEU A 39 -8.33 5.77 1.62
C LEU A 39 -9.23 5.70 2.86
N ARG A 40 -10.33 6.48 2.90
CA ARG A 40 -11.30 6.39 4.00
C ARG A 40 -11.91 4.99 4.16
N ILE A 41 -12.13 4.28 3.05
CA ILE A 41 -12.65 2.90 3.09
C ILE A 41 -11.58 1.96 3.63
N VAL A 42 -10.35 2.08 3.16
CA VAL A 42 -9.19 1.28 3.60
C VAL A 42 -8.93 1.46 5.10
N GLN A 43 -8.89 2.71 5.58
CA GLN A 43 -8.69 3.01 7.01
C GLN A 43 -9.81 2.42 7.88
N ARG A 44 -11.07 2.55 7.45
CA ARG A 44 -12.20 1.95 8.17
C ARG A 44 -12.11 0.42 8.23
N GLY A 45 -11.67 -0.21 7.14
CA GLY A 45 -11.45 -1.66 7.10
C GLY A 45 -10.37 -2.11 8.08
N ALA A 46 -9.23 -1.41 8.10
CA ALA A 46 -8.13 -1.68 9.03
C ALA A 46 -8.56 -1.47 10.50
N GLN A 47 -9.26 -0.38 10.79
CA GLN A 47 -9.75 -0.05 12.12
C GLN A 47 -10.73 -1.10 12.68
N ASN A 48 -11.60 -1.61 11.82
CA ASN A 48 -12.63 -2.57 12.25
C ASN A 48 -12.12 -4.03 12.31
N TYR A 49 -11.00 -4.34 11.70
CA TYR A 49 -10.50 -5.71 11.63
C TYR A 49 -10.25 -6.34 13.01
N PRO A 50 -9.56 -5.68 13.96
CA PRO A 50 -9.32 -6.20 15.30
C PRO A 50 -10.59 -6.57 16.09
N ASN A 51 -11.70 -5.90 15.79
CA ASN A 51 -12.99 -6.17 16.46
C ASN A 51 -13.65 -7.47 15.98
N ASN A 52 -13.18 -8.04 14.88
CA ASN A 52 -13.80 -9.20 14.24
C ASN A 52 -12.85 -10.38 14.06
N ARG A 53 -11.56 -10.18 14.26
CA ARG A 53 -10.51 -11.19 14.05
C ARG A 53 -9.36 -10.99 15.03
N ASP A 54 -8.79 -12.09 15.45
CA ASP A 54 -7.67 -12.24 16.37
C ASP A 54 -6.42 -12.81 15.69
N CYS A 55 -6.25 -12.58 14.40
CA CYS A 55 -5.11 -13.08 13.63
C CYS A 55 -4.51 -12.00 12.75
N PHE A 56 -3.22 -12.14 12.46
CA PHE A 56 -2.55 -11.26 11.49
C PHE A 56 -3.08 -11.49 10.08
N SER A 57 -3.31 -10.40 9.36
CA SER A 57 -3.71 -10.43 7.95
C SER A 57 -2.98 -9.32 7.17
N CYS A 58 -2.16 -9.71 6.21
CA CYS A 58 -1.48 -8.75 5.33
C CYS A 58 -2.47 -7.79 4.61
N HIS A 59 -3.66 -8.28 4.26
CA HIS A 59 -4.69 -7.48 3.57
C HIS A 59 -5.35 -6.43 4.46
N HIS A 60 -5.42 -6.67 5.77
CA HIS A 60 -6.11 -5.79 6.71
C HIS A 60 -5.16 -5.00 7.63
N GLN A 61 -3.87 -5.33 7.64
CA GLN A 61 -2.83 -4.59 8.35
C GLN A 61 -1.80 -4.01 7.39
N THR A 62 -0.92 -4.82 6.81
CA THR A 62 0.22 -4.34 6.02
C THR A 62 -0.20 -3.50 4.82
N LEU A 63 -1.16 -3.96 4.00
CA LEU A 63 -1.57 -3.21 2.80
C LEU A 63 -2.31 -1.90 3.11
N PRO A 64 -3.21 -1.82 4.10
CA PRO A 64 -3.73 -0.55 4.58
C PRO A 64 -2.65 0.40 5.10
N MET A 65 -1.68 -0.09 5.87
CA MET A 65 -0.55 0.73 6.36
C MET A 65 0.28 1.26 5.20
N LEU A 66 0.56 0.44 4.19
CA LEU A 66 1.24 0.88 2.96
C LEU A 66 0.44 1.98 2.24
N ALA A 67 -0.87 1.80 2.07
CA ALA A 67 -1.73 2.79 1.43
C ALA A 67 -1.72 4.13 2.19
N MET A 68 -1.80 4.10 3.52
CA MET A 68 -1.70 5.28 4.37
C MET A 68 -0.32 5.93 4.28
N HIS A 69 0.75 5.14 4.33
CA HIS A 69 2.12 5.63 4.23
C HIS A 69 2.35 6.37 2.91
N GLU A 70 1.99 5.77 1.76
CA GLU A 70 2.16 6.40 0.45
C GLU A 70 1.25 7.62 0.26
N ALA A 71 0.03 7.59 0.79
CA ALA A 71 -0.87 8.74 0.78
C ALA A 71 -0.28 9.93 1.58
N SER A 72 0.29 9.65 2.76
CA SER A 72 0.99 10.66 3.58
C SER A 72 2.16 11.28 2.84
N LYS A 73 2.98 10.48 2.16
CA LYS A 73 4.09 10.98 1.32
C LYS A 73 3.61 11.86 0.17
N ALA A 74 2.42 11.58 -0.36
CA ALA A 74 1.76 12.41 -1.37
C ALA A 74 1.04 13.65 -0.80
N GLY A 75 1.19 13.94 0.49
CA GLY A 75 0.56 15.07 1.17
C GLY A 75 -0.95 14.93 1.37
N ILE A 76 -1.45 13.70 1.43
CA ILE A 76 -2.84 13.39 1.78
C ILE A 76 -2.90 13.12 3.29
N THR A 77 -3.87 13.72 3.96
CA THR A 77 -4.07 13.51 5.40
C THR A 77 -4.51 12.07 5.68
N ILE A 78 -3.82 11.42 6.62
CA ILE A 78 -4.13 10.08 7.10
C ILE A 78 -4.46 10.11 8.59
N ASP A 79 -5.06 9.05 9.10
CA ASP A 79 -5.17 8.77 10.51
C ASP A 79 -3.86 8.17 11.04
N SER A 80 -3.04 9.01 11.66
CA SER A 80 -1.74 8.57 12.22
C SER A 80 -1.88 7.74 13.49
N GLU A 81 -2.96 7.90 14.25
CA GLU A 81 -3.21 7.04 15.41
C GLU A 81 -3.56 5.63 14.97
N LEU A 82 -4.36 5.48 13.90
CA LEU A 82 -4.63 4.17 13.33
C LEU A 82 -3.33 3.42 12.92
N MET A 83 -2.31 4.14 12.41
CA MET A 83 -1.01 3.50 12.13
C MET A 83 -0.37 2.91 13.39
N LYS A 84 -0.42 3.60 14.51
CA LYS A 84 0.08 3.12 15.81
C LYS A 84 -0.77 1.97 16.34
N ASP A 85 -2.08 2.06 16.23
CA ASP A 85 -3.01 1.01 16.65
C ASP A 85 -2.77 -0.29 15.89
N GLN A 86 -2.46 -0.21 14.58
CA GLN A 86 -2.11 -1.39 13.79
C GLN A 86 -0.81 -2.03 14.26
N VAL A 87 0.21 -1.25 14.59
CA VAL A 87 1.47 -1.75 15.17
C VAL A 87 1.20 -2.44 16.50
N GLN A 88 0.43 -1.80 17.37
CA GLN A 88 0.11 -2.36 18.69
C GLN A 88 -0.69 -3.65 18.57
N PHE A 89 -1.70 -3.68 17.71
CA PHE A 89 -2.46 -4.90 17.45
C PHE A 89 -1.57 -6.06 16.99
N ILE A 90 -0.60 -5.80 16.11
CA ILE A 90 0.37 -6.83 15.70
C ILE A 90 1.21 -7.31 16.88
N ARG A 91 1.65 -6.44 17.77
CA ARG A 91 2.40 -6.81 18.97
C ARG A 91 1.57 -7.70 19.88
N ASP A 92 0.36 -7.30 20.19
CA ASP A 92 -0.57 -8.03 21.07
C ASP A 92 -0.83 -9.46 20.54
N LEU A 93 -0.96 -9.61 19.22
CA LEU A 93 -1.14 -10.91 18.57
C LEU A 93 0.03 -11.89 18.80
N PHE A 94 1.23 -11.38 19.03
CA PHE A 94 2.43 -12.21 19.11
C PHE A 94 3.08 -12.20 20.50
N GLU A 95 2.57 -11.43 21.47
CA GLU A 95 3.14 -11.28 22.79
C GLU A 95 3.41 -12.63 23.46
N ASP A 96 2.38 -13.46 23.63
CA ASP A 96 2.47 -14.77 24.32
C ASP A 96 3.32 -15.83 23.59
N ARG A 97 3.71 -15.58 22.35
CA ARG A 97 4.44 -16.56 21.51
C ARG A 97 5.71 -16.01 20.88
N LEU A 98 6.18 -14.85 21.34
CA LEU A 98 7.35 -14.20 20.79
C LEU A 98 8.60 -15.11 20.86
N ASP A 99 8.80 -15.80 21.98
CA ASP A 99 9.87 -16.79 22.13
C ASP A 99 9.79 -17.93 21.11
N SER A 100 8.57 -18.42 20.82
CA SER A 100 8.36 -19.45 19.80
C SER A 100 8.71 -18.95 18.41
N VAL A 101 8.33 -17.71 18.09
CA VAL A 101 8.67 -17.05 16.82
C VAL A 101 10.18 -16.91 16.70
N THR A 102 10.86 -16.38 17.72
CA THR A 102 12.33 -16.25 17.79
C THR A 102 13.04 -17.56 17.49
N ASN A 103 12.48 -18.68 17.95
CA ASN A 103 13.02 -20.03 17.74
C ASN A 103 12.54 -20.68 16.41
N GLY A 104 12.00 -19.95 15.49
CA GLY A 104 11.58 -20.42 14.15
C GLY A 104 10.35 -21.33 14.17
N LYS A 105 9.44 -21.19 15.17
CA LYS A 105 8.25 -22.00 15.39
C LYS A 105 6.98 -21.15 15.41
N SER A 106 5.83 -21.81 15.37
CA SER A 106 4.49 -21.26 15.70
C SER A 106 4.05 -20.04 14.86
N LEU A 107 4.49 -19.94 13.60
CA LEU A 107 4.06 -18.89 12.70
C LEU A 107 3.29 -19.46 11.49
N GLY A 108 1.98 -19.25 11.46
CA GLY A 108 1.16 -19.51 10.28
C GLY A 108 1.62 -18.61 9.11
N GLY A 109 1.65 -19.17 7.88
CA GLY A 109 2.15 -18.45 6.71
C GLY A 109 3.67 -18.30 6.65
N ARG A 110 4.39 -18.78 7.68
CA ARG A 110 5.86 -18.86 7.73
C ARG A 110 6.55 -17.51 7.39
N SER A 111 7.59 -17.55 6.55
CA SER A 111 8.39 -16.38 6.16
C SER A 111 7.58 -15.27 5.48
N LEU A 112 6.45 -15.61 4.83
CA LEU A 112 5.57 -14.61 4.23
C LEU A 112 4.94 -13.72 5.33
N THR A 113 4.39 -14.34 6.37
CA THR A 113 3.84 -13.60 7.52
C THR A 113 4.92 -12.80 8.23
N ALA A 114 6.09 -13.40 8.49
CA ALA A 114 7.21 -12.70 9.11
C ALA A 114 7.61 -11.45 8.31
N GLY A 115 7.73 -11.56 6.99
CA GLY A 115 8.06 -10.44 6.12
C GLY A 115 7.02 -9.32 6.15
N HIS A 116 5.72 -9.67 6.15
CA HIS A 116 4.66 -8.66 6.24
C HIS A 116 4.61 -7.98 7.62
N VAL A 117 4.87 -8.70 8.70
CA VAL A 117 4.95 -8.10 10.05
C VAL A 117 6.09 -7.10 10.11
N LEU A 118 7.30 -7.47 9.65
CA LEU A 118 8.45 -6.57 9.59
C LEU A 118 8.16 -5.34 8.74
N TRP A 119 7.51 -5.53 7.59
CA TRP A 119 7.12 -4.42 6.74
C TRP A 119 6.08 -3.51 7.41
N SER A 120 5.12 -4.08 8.15
CA SER A 120 4.16 -3.28 8.92
C SER A 120 4.85 -2.44 10.01
N PHE A 121 5.85 -2.98 10.66
CA PHE A 121 6.65 -2.25 11.65
C PHE A 121 7.41 -1.10 11.01
N GLU A 122 8.07 -1.32 9.87
CA GLU A 122 8.74 -0.26 9.11
C GLU A 122 7.77 0.85 8.71
N LEU A 123 6.61 0.50 8.13
CA LEU A 123 5.56 1.46 7.74
C LEU A 123 5.01 2.24 8.93
N GLY A 124 4.94 1.62 10.10
CA GLY A 124 4.51 2.23 11.36
C GLY A 124 5.59 3.02 12.09
N GLY A 125 6.81 3.11 11.52
CA GLY A 125 7.92 3.85 12.09
C GLY A 125 8.55 3.18 13.32
N VAL A 126 8.38 1.86 13.46
CA VAL A 126 9.02 1.09 14.55
C VAL A 126 10.51 0.96 14.24
N SER A 127 11.35 1.39 15.20
CA SER A 127 12.77 1.08 15.21
C SER A 127 13.01 -0.37 15.66
N ASN A 128 14.24 -0.87 15.48
CA ASN A 128 14.62 -2.20 15.94
C ASN A 128 14.27 -2.42 17.41
N ASP A 129 13.51 -3.47 17.68
CA ASP A 129 13.08 -3.90 19.01
C ASP A 129 12.99 -5.43 19.07
N ASP A 130 12.63 -5.97 20.24
CA ASP A 130 12.55 -7.42 20.49
C ASP A 130 11.60 -8.12 19.50
N TYR A 131 10.52 -7.45 19.06
CA TYR A 131 9.60 -8.02 18.08
C TYR A 131 10.23 -8.11 16.69
N SER A 132 10.87 -7.03 16.24
CA SER A 132 11.59 -7.02 14.95
C SER A 132 12.68 -8.09 14.94
N ASP A 133 13.45 -8.21 16.02
CA ASP A 133 14.50 -9.21 16.16
C ASP A 133 13.95 -10.64 16.14
N ALA A 134 12.81 -10.89 16.77
CA ALA A 134 12.15 -12.19 16.77
C ALA A 134 11.75 -12.61 15.35
N PHE A 135 11.15 -11.72 14.55
CA PHE A 135 10.72 -12.02 13.18
C PHE A 135 11.91 -12.16 12.21
N VAL A 136 12.97 -11.38 12.39
CA VAL A 136 14.24 -11.58 11.66
C VAL A 136 14.83 -12.94 11.99
N SER A 137 14.93 -13.30 13.27
CA SER A 137 15.40 -14.60 13.73
C SER A 137 14.57 -15.75 13.14
N TYR A 138 13.23 -15.59 13.09
CA TYR A 138 12.35 -16.55 12.46
C TYR A 138 12.74 -16.81 10.99
N ILE A 139 12.93 -15.76 10.20
CA ILE A 139 13.31 -15.87 8.78
C ILE A 139 14.64 -16.61 8.65
N LEU A 140 15.63 -16.26 9.46
CA LEU A 140 16.94 -16.90 9.44
C LEU A 140 16.86 -18.40 9.78
N HIS A 141 15.98 -18.81 10.71
CA HIS A 141 15.72 -20.23 11.01
C HIS A 141 15.08 -20.99 9.86
N GLN A 142 14.23 -20.34 9.05
CA GLN A 142 13.61 -20.96 7.89
C GLN A 142 14.59 -21.17 6.73
N GLN A 143 15.63 -20.36 6.62
CA GLN A 143 16.67 -20.51 5.58
C GLN A 143 17.58 -21.73 5.79
N LYS A 144 17.68 -22.21 7.05
CA LYS A 144 18.56 -23.32 7.41
C LYS A 144 17.90 -24.70 7.22
N LYS A 145 16.67 -24.74 6.74
CA LYS A 145 15.90 -25.97 6.46
C LYS A 145 15.85 -26.27 4.98
#